data_46d1abb7910e42f8a0a6c50aa5fbea58
#
_entry.id   46d1abb7910e42f8a0a6c50aa5fbea58
#
_cell.length_a   1.000
_cell.length_b   1.000
_cell.length_c   1.000
_cell.angle_alpha   90.00
_cell.angle_beta   90.00
_cell.angle_gamma   90.00
#
_symmetry.space_group_name_H-M   'P 1'
#
loop_
_entity.id
_entity.type
_entity.pdbx_description
1 polymer ?
#
loop_
_entity_poly.entity_id
_entity_poly.type
_entity_poly.pdbx_seq_one_letter_code
_entity_poly.pdbx_strand_id
1 'polypeptide(L)'
;TMAGALIPWWRTQAYYDSAAWRGTFALDGGGALMNQGIHTVDLLLWLLGAPKRVSGTAGLVAHEGIEVEDIASGWIEFANGCRATLASSTACWSATGFPAEIRIHGTTGAAVLRDDKLTAFEFEKALPADASAVASVTEGGGAGANDPKAIGHAWHRANLEEAVSAIRASKQPAVNGAEGRKAVELILALYQSAQAGGEPVELPLARDPVLKALGVKR
;
A
#
# COMPACT_ATOMS: atom_id res chain seq x y z
N THR A 1 -6.91 -12.84 12.08
CA THR A 1 -5.88 -13.89 12.17
C THR A 1 -4.93 -13.88 10.98
N MET A 2 -5.43 -13.73 9.78
CA MET A 2 -4.67 -13.70 8.53
C MET A 2 -5.15 -12.59 7.62
N ALA A 3 -4.22 -11.94 6.92
CA ALA A 3 -4.55 -10.95 5.93
C ALA A 3 -3.62 -11.04 4.72
N GLY A 4 -3.95 -10.36 3.64
CA GLY A 4 -3.11 -10.22 2.46
C GLY A 4 -3.43 -8.94 1.70
N ALA A 5 -2.40 -8.32 1.14
CA ALA A 5 -2.54 -7.22 0.21
C ALA A 5 -1.78 -7.55 -1.09
N LEU A 6 -2.43 -7.35 -2.22
CA LEU A 6 -1.89 -7.61 -3.55
C LEU A 6 -2.16 -6.42 -4.47
N ILE A 7 -1.10 -5.88 -5.07
CA ILE A 7 -1.14 -4.76 -5.99
C ILE A 7 -0.45 -5.15 -7.31
N PRO A 8 -1.12 -5.89 -8.21
CA PRO A 8 -0.54 -6.43 -9.44
C PRO A 8 -0.77 -5.46 -10.61
N TRP A 9 -0.12 -4.31 -10.57
CA TRP A 9 -0.31 -3.27 -11.57
C TRP A 9 0.72 -3.34 -12.68
N TRP A 10 0.45 -2.61 -13.74
CA TRP A 10 1.34 -2.45 -14.89
C TRP A 10 1.69 -0.98 -15.09
N ARG A 11 2.98 -0.74 -15.30
CA ARG A 11 3.48 0.53 -15.84
C ARG A 11 4.39 0.21 -17.02
N THR A 12 4.34 1.04 -18.05
CA THR A 12 5.24 0.88 -19.21
C THR A 12 6.62 1.44 -18.88
N GLN A 13 7.64 1.06 -19.65
CA GLN A 13 8.96 1.70 -19.57
C GLN A 13 8.84 3.22 -19.77
N ALA A 14 8.01 3.65 -20.76
CA ALA A 14 7.77 5.07 -21.03
C ALA A 14 7.21 5.85 -19.82
N TYR A 15 6.50 5.20 -18.90
CA TYR A 15 6.09 5.83 -17.64
C TYR A 15 7.30 6.23 -16.80
N TYR A 16 8.28 5.35 -16.64
CA TYR A 16 9.51 5.64 -15.89
C TYR A 16 10.40 6.65 -16.62
N ASP A 17 10.41 6.64 -17.94
CA ASP A 17 11.21 7.56 -18.75
C ASP A 17 10.59 8.96 -18.85
N SER A 18 9.31 9.12 -18.47
CA SER A 18 8.55 10.37 -18.62
C SER A 18 9.06 11.52 -17.72
N ALA A 19 9.84 11.22 -16.67
CA ALA A 19 10.42 12.23 -15.79
C ALA A 19 11.68 11.70 -15.09
N ALA A 20 12.65 12.56 -14.90
CA ALA A 20 13.95 12.21 -14.31
C ALA A 20 13.85 11.74 -12.84
N TRP A 21 12.83 12.16 -12.11
CA TRP A 21 12.63 11.78 -10.70
C TRP A 21 12.05 10.37 -10.52
N ARG A 22 11.32 9.86 -11.54
CA ARG A 22 10.66 8.56 -11.45
C ARG A 22 11.68 7.44 -11.36
N GLY A 23 11.39 6.49 -10.50
CA GLY A 23 12.24 5.33 -10.30
C GLY A 23 13.58 5.65 -9.61
N THR A 24 13.67 6.73 -8.84
CA THR A 24 14.84 7.07 -8.04
C THR A 24 14.54 7.00 -6.55
N PHE A 25 15.49 6.57 -5.72
CA PHE A 25 15.31 6.62 -4.26
C PHE A 25 15.27 8.06 -3.75
N ALA A 26 16.06 8.95 -4.33
CA ALA A 26 16.20 10.32 -3.83
C ALA A 26 14.94 11.18 -3.99
N LEU A 27 14.17 10.98 -5.06
CA LEU A 27 13.04 11.85 -5.41
C LEU A 27 11.69 11.13 -5.44
N ASP A 28 11.66 9.83 -5.78
CA ASP A 28 10.45 9.00 -5.79
C ASP A 28 10.30 8.21 -4.46
N GLY A 29 11.40 8.02 -3.74
CA GLY A 29 11.44 7.34 -2.45
C GLY A 29 11.43 5.81 -2.52
N GLY A 30 11.11 5.23 -3.66
CA GLY A 30 10.98 3.80 -3.91
C GLY A 30 10.22 3.52 -5.20
N GLY A 31 9.91 2.24 -5.45
CA GLY A 31 9.27 1.79 -6.67
C GLY A 31 7.80 1.40 -6.49
N ALA A 32 7.47 0.17 -6.89
CA ALA A 32 6.10 -0.35 -6.90
C ALA A 32 5.39 -0.26 -5.55
N LEU A 33 6.08 -0.52 -4.44
CA LEU A 33 5.50 -0.38 -3.09
C LEU A 33 5.32 1.08 -2.69
N MET A 34 6.34 1.91 -2.87
CA MET A 34 6.33 3.29 -2.37
C MET A 34 5.42 4.19 -3.21
N ASN A 35 5.41 4.04 -4.52
CA ASN A 35 4.64 4.91 -5.41
C ASN A 35 3.21 4.38 -5.62
N GLN A 36 3.04 3.13 -6.06
CA GLN A 36 1.73 2.56 -6.37
C GLN A 36 1.07 1.88 -5.17
N GLY A 37 1.87 1.19 -4.35
CA GLY A 37 1.38 0.34 -3.28
C GLY A 37 1.07 1.07 -1.97
N ILE A 38 1.62 2.29 -1.76
CA ILE A 38 1.56 2.97 -0.47
C ILE A 38 0.14 3.18 0.07
N HIS A 39 -0.82 3.45 -0.80
CA HIS A 39 -2.22 3.63 -0.38
C HIS A 39 -2.83 2.33 0.17
N THR A 40 -2.53 1.20 -0.47
CA THR A 40 -2.97 -0.13 -0.01
C THR A 40 -2.25 -0.53 1.27
N VAL A 41 -0.96 -0.19 1.40
CA VAL A 41 -0.17 -0.41 2.62
C VAL A 41 -0.73 0.41 3.78
N ASP A 42 -1.02 1.69 3.56
CA ASP A 42 -1.61 2.57 4.57
C ASP A 42 -2.97 2.04 5.07
N LEU A 43 -3.83 1.64 4.13
CA LEU A 43 -5.12 1.05 4.45
C LEU A 43 -4.99 -0.28 5.21
N LEU A 44 -4.03 -1.13 4.84
CA LEU A 44 -3.74 -2.37 5.56
C LEU A 44 -3.34 -2.09 7.01
N LEU A 45 -2.47 -1.09 7.23
CA LEU A 45 -2.06 -0.67 8.58
C LEU A 45 -3.21 -0.06 9.39
N TRP A 46 -4.06 0.75 8.74
CA TRP A 46 -5.25 1.31 9.39
C TRP A 46 -6.21 0.22 9.86
N LEU A 47 -6.40 -0.83 9.06
CA LEU A 47 -7.28 -1.95 9.38
C LEU A 47 -6.71 -2.92 10.43
N LEU A 48 -5.41 -3.18 10.40
CA LEU A 48 -4.77 -4.22 11.23
C LEU A 48 -3.98 -3.67 12.43
N GLY A 49 -3.71 -2.37 12.45
CA GLY A 49 -2.97 -1.71 13.53
C GLY A 49 -1.45 -1.76 13.35
N ALA A 50 -0.72 -1.74 14.47
CA ALA A 50 0.73 -1.60 14.47
C ALA A 50 1.44 -2.87 13.99
N PRO A 51 2.32 -2.78 12.97
CA PRO A 51 3.19 -3.88 12.59
C PRO A 51 4.29 -4.05 13.64
N LYS A 52 4.70 -5.29 13.88
CA LYS A 52 5.76 -5.65 14.82
C LYS A 52 7.07 -5.95 14.08
N ARG A 53 7.00 -6.69 12.99
CA ARG A 53 8.14 -7.02 12.14
C ARG A 53 7.71 -7.36 10.72
N VAL A 54 8.62 -7.20 9.79
CA VAL A 54 8.43 -7.50 8.37
C VAL A 54 9.64 -8.25 7.81
N SER A 55 9.41 -9.14 6.86
CA SER A 55 10.45 -9.77 6.05
C SER A 55 9.98 -9.81 4.60
N GLY A 56 10.90 -9.63 3.65
CA GLY A 56 10.51 -9.62 2.25
C GLY A 56 11.68 -9.58 1.28
N THR A 57 11.31 -9.51 0.02
CA THR A 57 12.21 -9.39 -1.13
C THR A 57 11.75 -8.25 -2.02
N ALA A 58 12.69 -7.62 -2.71
CA ALA A 58 12.44 -6.58 -3.71
C ALA A 58 13.44 -6.73 -4.85
N GLY A 59 13.03 -6.43 -6.07
CA GLY A 59 13.87 -6.60 -7.24
C GLY A 59 13.37 -5.85 -8.47
N LEU A 60 14.17 -5.95 -9.54
CA LEU A 60 13.86 -5.48 -10.88
C LEU A 60 13.68 -6.69 -11.79
N VAL A 61 12.53 -6.79 -12.47
CA VAL A 61 12.19 -7.93 -13.34
C VAL A 61 11.82 -7.51 -14.78
N ALA A 62 11.32 -6.30 -14.98
CA ALA A 62 10.81 -5.87 -16.28
C ALA A 62 11.28 -4.48 -16.72
N HIS A 63 11.66 -3.58 -15.80
CA HIS A 63 12.03 -2.21 -16.14
C HIS A 63 13.54 -2.00 -16.09
N GLU A 64 14.03 -1.17 -16.99
CA GLU A 64 15.43 -0.78 -17.05
C GLU A 64 15.61 0.69 -16.69
N GLY A 65 16.84 1.07 -16.32
CA GLY A 65 17.20 2.46 -16.08
C GLY A 65 16.51 3.09 -14.89
N ILE A 66 16.14 2.31 -13.88
CA ILE A 66 15.59 2.78 -12.59
C ILE A 66 16.42 2.22 -11.43
N GLU A 67 16.41 2.90 -10.30
CA GLU A 67 17.17 2.54 -9.08
C GLU A 67 16.37 1.65 -8.14
N VAL A 68 15.04 1.73 -8.23
CA VAL A 68 14.06 1.17 -7.30
C VAL A 68 13.47 -0.13 -7.83
N GLU A 69 12.71 -0.82 -7.00
CA GLU A 69 12.06 -2.07 -7.36
C GLU A 69 10.83 -1.87 -8.27
N ASP A 70 10.57 -2.83 -9.15
CA ASP A 70 9.33 -2.98 -9.87
C ASP A 70 8.51 -4.20 -9.41
N ILE A 71 9.06 -4.99 -8.47
CA ILE A 71 8.38 -6.04 -7.74
C ILE A 71 8.91 -6.12 -6.30
N ALA A 72 8.00 -6.26 -5.36
CA ALA A 72 8.32 -6.59 -3.97
C ALA A 72 7.26 -7.50 -3.38
N SER A 73 7.68 -8.38 -2.47
CA SER A 73 6.78 -9.24 -1.70
C SER A 73 7.35 -9.55 -0.32
N GLY A 74 6.47 -9.79 0.64
CA GLY A 74 6.90 -10.11 1.99
C GLY A 74 5.75 -10.56 2.88
N TRP A 75 6.09 -10.80 4.15
CA TRP A 75 5.11 -11.04 5.22
C TRP A 75 5.31 -10.03 6.35
N ILE A 76 4.22 -9.78 7.08
CA ILE A 76 4.15 -8.83 8.18
C ILE A 76 3.54 -9.55 9.39
N GLU A 77 4.14 -9.42 10.55
CA GLU A 77 3.56 -9.77 11.84
C GLU A 77 3.08 -8.50 12.52
N PHE A 78 1.80 -8.49 12.92
CA PHE A 78 1.19 -7.38 13.64
C PHE A 78 1.21 -7.61 15.15
N ALA A 79 1.17 -6.53 15.93
CA ALA A 79 1.17 -6.58 17.39
C ALA A 79 -0.03 -7.34 17.98
N ASN A 80 -1.17 -7.36 17.28
CA ASN A 80 -2.36 -8.13 17.65
C ASN A 80 -2.29 -9.63 17.28
N GLY A 81 -1.15 -10.10 16.78
CA GLY A 81 -0.93 -11.49 16.38
C GLY A 81 -1.39 -11.84 14.96
N CYS A 82 -2.00 -10.90 14.21
CA CYS A 82 -2.32 -11.11 12.80
C CYS A 82 -1.04 -11.28 11.98
N ARG A 83 -1.10 -12.14 10.98
CA ARG A 83 -0.05 -12.31 9.98
C ARG A 83 -0.58 -11.98 8.60
N ALA A 84 0.14 -11.12 7.89
CA ALA A 84 -0.26 -10.69 6.55
C ALA A 84 0.82 -10.97 5.52
N THR A 85 0.39 -11.18 4.28
CA THR A 85 1.25 -11.13 3.09
C THR A 85 1.06 -9.80 2.38
N LEU A 86 2.13 -9.30 1.77
CA LEU A 86 2.12 -8.08 0.97
C LEU A 86 2.88 -8.36 -0.32
N ALA A 87 2.26 -8.06 -1.47
CA ALA A 87 2.93 -8.12 -2.76
C ALA A 87 2.49 -6.94 -3.63
N SER A 88 3.45 -6.29 -4.26
CA SER A 88 3.22 -5.19 -5.20
C SER A 88 4.15 -5.30 -6.39
N SER A 89 3.64 -4.98 -7.57
CA SER A 89 4.47 -4.92 -8.78
C SER A 89 3.90 -3.91 -9.76
N THR A 90 4.78 -3.30 -10.54
CA THR A 90 4.47 -2.52 -11.74
C THR A 90 4.80 -3.29 -13.02
N ALA A 91 5.15 -4.56 -12.90
CA ALA A 91 5.52 -5.46 -13.99
C ALA A 91 4.43 -6.52 -14.30
N CYS A 92 3.22 -6.39 -13.73
CA CYS A 92 2.11 -7.32 -13.95
C CYS A 92 1.16 -6.81 -15.04
N TRP A 93 1.48 -7.15 -16.30
CA TRP A 93 0.65 -6.74 -17.43
C TRP A 93 -0.71 -7.43 -17.43
N SER A 94 -1.73 -6.66 -17.73
CA SER A 94 -3.05 -7.17 -18.08
C SER A 94 -3.78 -6.20 -19.02
N ALA A 95 -4.72 -6.72 -19.83
CA ALA A 95 -5.44 -5.90 -20.81
C ALA A 95 -6.36 -4.84 -20.15
N THR A 96 -6.93 -5.16 -19.01
CA THR A 96 -7.91 -4.30 -18.31
C THR A 96 -7.44 -3.79 -16.96
N GLY A 97 -6.26 -4.24 -16.48
CA GLY A 97 -5.78 -4.04 -15.11
C GLY A 97 -6.44 -4.98 -14.10
N PHE A 98 -5.72 -5.29 -13.05
CA PHE A 98 -6.29 -5.96 -11.88
C PHE A 98 -6.42 -4.96 -10.73
N PRO A 99 -7.47 -5.06 -9.92
CA PRO A 99 -7.64 -4.22 -8.75
C PRO A 99 -6.53 -4.48 -7.72
N ALA A 100 -6.16 -3.45 -6.96
CA ALA A 100 -5.49 -3.67 -5.69
C ALA A 100 -6.47 -4.36 -4.74
N GLU A 101 -6.00 -5.37 -4.01
CA GLU A 101 -6.87 -6.19 -3.17
C GLU A 101 -6.32 -6.28 -1.75
N ILE A 102 -7.20 -6.12 -0.75
CA ILE A 102 -6.95 -6.46 0.64
C ILE A 102 -7.96 -7.53 1.06
N ARG A 103 -7.46 -8.63 1.63
CA ARG A 103 -8.26 -9.68 2.25
C ARG A 103 -7.93 -9.77 3.72
N ILE A 104 -8.95 -9.86 4.55
CA ILE A 104 -8.81 -10.05 6.00
C ILE A 104 -9.70 -11.21 6.42
N HIS A 105 -9.12 -12.18 7.12
CA HIS A 105 -9.81 -13.34 7.63
C HIS A 105 -9.62 -13.43 9.15
N GLY A 106 -10.72 -13.28 9.88
CA GLY A 106 -10.82 -13.50 11.32
C GLY A 106 -11.31 -14.91 11.65
N THR A 107 -11.49 -15.21 12.92
CA THR A 107 -12.09 -16.46 13.40
C THR A 107 -13.61 -16.47 13.25
N THR A 108 -14.23 -15.31 13.11
CA THR A 108 -15.69 -15.13 13.09
C THR A 108 -16.18 -14.32 11.90
N GLY A 109 -15.29 -13.96 10.96
CA GLY A 109 -15.68 -13.22 9.77
C GLY A 109 -14.54 -12.98 8.81
N ALA A 110 -14.89 -12.47 7.63
CA ALA A 110 -13.98 -12.12 6.57
C ALA A 110 -14.44 -10.87 5.83
N ALA A 111 -13.47 -10.09 5.34
CA ALA A 111 -13.71 -8.93 4.48
C ALA A 111 -12.74 -8.93 3.31
N VAL A 112 -13.22 -8.52 2.13
CA VAL A 112 -12.40 -8.36 0.93
C VAL A 112 -12.70 -7.02 0.32
N LEU A 113 -11.65 -6.21 0.20
CA LEU A 113 -11.66 -4.93 -0.49
C LEU A 113 -10.91 -5.07 -1.82
N ARG A 114 -11.52 -4.63 -2.92
CA ARG A 114 -10.91 -4.56 -4.26
C ARG A 114 -10.98 -3.14 -4.76
N ASP A 115 -9.83 -2.51 -4.95
CA ASP A 115 -9.71 -1.07 -5.06
C ASP A 115 -10.50 -0.42 -3.91
N ASP A 116 -11.47 0.44 -4.20
CA ASP A 116 -12.30 1.10 -3.18
C ASP A 116 -13.64 0.37 -2.92
N LYS A 117 -13.77 -0.91 -3.38
CA LYS A 117 -15.04 -1.65 -3.28
C LYS A 117 -14.92 -2.80 -2.28
N LEU A 118 -15.82 -2.81 -1.30
CA LEU A 118 -15.99 -3.93 -0.38
C LEU A 118 -16.78 -5.04 -1.10
N THR A 119 -16.09 -6.11 -1.50
CA THR A 119 -16.66 -7.21 -2.31
C THR A 119 -17.09 -8.42 -1.48
N ALA A 120 -16.59 -8.53 -0.25
CA ALA A 120 -17.07 -9.48 0.76
C ALA A 120 -17.00 -8.84 2.14
N PHE A 121 -18.03 -9.05 2.94
CA PHE A 121 -18.12 -8.59 4.32
C PHE A 121 -19.06 -9.57 5.06
N GLU A 122 -18.48 -10.64 5.57
CA GLU A 122 -19.21 -11.81 6.05
C GLU A 122 -18.82 -12.13 7.49
N PHE A 123 -19.81 -12.38 8.34
CA PHE A 123 -19.61 -12.72 9.74
C PHE A 123 -20.46 -13.91 10.14
N GLU A 124 -19.94 -14.75 11.05
CA GLU A 124 -20.68 -15.87 11.67
C GLU A 124 -22.01 -15.40 12.27
N LYS A 125 -22.00 -14.19 12.87
CA LYS A 125 -23.19 -13.50 13.39
C LYS A 125 -23.39 -12.21 12.61
N ALA A 126 -23.99 -12.32 11.42
CA ALA A 126 -24.26 -11.18 10.56
C ALA A 126 -25.25 -10.20 11.22
N LEU A 127 -25.00 -8.91 11.05
CA LEU A 127 -25.90 -7.83 11.44
C LEU A 127 -26.59 -7.25 10.20
N PRO A 128 -27.82 -6.72 10.33
CA PRO A 128 -28.48 -6.04 9.20
C PRO A 128 -27.66 -4.92 8.56
N ALA A 129 -26.82 -4.24 9.36
CA ALA A 129 -25.93 -3.18 8.89
C ALA A 129 -24.82 -3.70 7.96
N ASP A 130 -24.43 -4.97 8.04
CA ASP A 130 -23.33 -5.53 7.26
C ASP A 130 -23.67 -5.54 5.76
N ALA A 131 -24.89 -5.89 5.41
CA ALA A 131 -25.40 -5.84 4.03
C ALA A 131 -25.42 -4.41 3.47
N SER A 132 -25.75 -3.43 4.32
CA SER A 132 -25.75 -2.00 3.94
C SER A 132 -24.34 -1.47 3.73
N ALA A 133 -23.35 -1.99 4.47
CA ALA A 133 -21.94 -1.60 4.33
C ALA A 133 -21.40 -2.00 2.94
N VAL A 134 -21.71 -3.21 2.45
CA VAL A 134 -21.33 -3.65 1.10
C VAL A 134 -21.98 -2.78 0.02
N ALA A 135 -23.27 -2.46 0.18
CA ALA A 135 -24.01 -1.66 -0.80
C ALA A 135 -23.49 -0.22 -0.89
N SER A 136 -23.13 0.40 0.24
CA SER A 136 -22.69 1.81 0.27
C SER A 136 -21.32 2.07 -0.36
N VAL A 137 -20.46 1.06 -0.45
CA VAL A 137 -19.09 1.20 -1.00
C VAL A 137 -19.02 0.88 -2.50
N THR A 138 -20.12 0.40 -3.12
CA THR A 138 -20.14 0.06 -4.54
C THR A 138 -20.13 1.26 -5.49
N GLU A 139 -20.31 2.49 -5.01
CA GLU A 139 -20.41 3.71 -5.83
C GLU A 139 -19.08 4.50 -5.96
N GLY A 140 -17.99 4.08 -5.33
CA GLY A 140 -16.66 4.69 -5.42
C GLY A 140 -15.85 4.17 -6.61
N GLY A 141 -15.33 5.03 -7.45
CA GLY A 141 -14.58 4.68 -8.66
C GLY A 141 -13.13 4.29 -8.36
N GLY A 142 -12.79 3.03 -8.40
CA GLY A 142 -11.41 2.56 -8.48
C GLY A 142 -10.90 2.62 -9.92
N ALA A 143 -9.90 3.41 -10.23
CA ALA A 143 -9.37 3.53 -11.59
C ALA A 143 -7.84 3.67 -11.68
N GLY A 144 -7.11 3.55 -10.55
CA GLY A 144 -5.67 3.77 -10.52
C GLY A 144 -4.80 2.69 -11.17
N ALA A 145 -5.36 1.49 -11.38
CA ALA A 145 -4.59 0.34 -11.86
C ALA A 145 -3.97 0.56 -13.26
N ASN A 146 -4.76 1.12 -14.20
CA ASN A 146 -4.33 1.32 -15.59
C ASN A 146 -4.14 2.78 -15.98
N ASP A 147 -4.87 3.72 -15.34
CA ASP A 147 -4.80 5.15 -15.67
C ASP A 147 -4.68 6.00 -14.41
N PRO A 148 -3.48 6.52 -14.10
CA PRO A 148 -3.28 7.43 -12.98
C PRO A 148 -4.10 8.74 -13.08
N LYS A 149 -4.58 9.11 -14.27
CA LYS A 149 -5.39 10.32 -14.49
C LYS A 149 -6.87 10.12 -14.22
N ALA A 150 -7.32 8.87 -14.10
CA ALA A 150 -8.72 8.53 -13.83
C ALA A 150 -9.10 8.62 -12.34
N ILE A 151 -8.14 8.96 -11.45
CA ILE A 151 -8.38 9.14 -10.02
C ILE A 151 -9.17 10.42 -9.79
N GLY A 152 -10.37 10.30 -9.23
CA GLY A 152 -11.23 11.42 -8.89
C GLY A 152 -10.69 12.28 -7.73
N HIS A 153 -11.20 13.51 -7.59
CA HIS A 153 -10.71 14.45 -6.56
C HIS A 153 -11.45 14.34 -5.21
N ALA A 154 -12.49 13.53 -5.11
CA ALA A 154 -13.38 13.49 -3.95
C ALA A 154 -12.65 13.15 -2.64
N TRP A 155 -11.78 12.16 -2.67
CA TRP A 155 -11.00 11.73 -1.49
C TRP A 155 -9.96 12.76 -1.06
N HIS A 156 -9.25 13.37 -2.02
CA HIS A 156 -8.33 14.48 -1.72
C HIS A 156 -9.05 15.66 -1.10
N ARG A 157 -10.22 16.01 -1.65
CA ARG A 157 -11.06 17.09 -1.12
C ARG A 157 -11.51 16.78 0.31
N ALA A 158 -12.03 15.58 0.58
CA ALA A 158 -12.47 15.18 1.92
C ALA A 158 -11.33 15.24 2.95
N ASN A 159 -10.13 14.79 2.58
CA ASN A 159 -8.95 14.85 3.43
C ASN A 159 -8.54 16.30 3.74
N LEU A 160 -8.54 17.19 2.74
CA LEU A 160 -8.23 18.61 2.92
C LEU A 160 -9.30 19.33 3.77
N GLU A 161 -10.58 19.04 3.55
CA GLU A 161 -11.70 19.61 4.33
C GLU A 161 -11.61 19.18 5.81
N GLU A 162 -11.26 17.91 6.08
CA GLU A 162 -11.03 17.40 7.44
C GLU A 162 -9.86 18.14 8.11
N ALA A 163 -8.71 18.21 7.41
CA ALA A 163 -7.53 18.88 7.93
C ALA A 163 -7.78 20.36 8.26
N VAL A 164 -8.47 21.09 7.37
CA VAL A 164 -8.85 22.50 7.61
C VAL A 164 -9.79 22.63 8.81
N SER A 165 -10.74 21.70 8.93
CA SER A 165 -11.68 21.69 10.07
C SER A 165 -10.96 21.42 11.40
N ALA A 166 -10.02 20.49 11.42
CA ALA A 166 -9.20 20.17 12.58
C ALA A 166 -8.35 21.39 13.00
N ILE A 167 -7.69 22.05 12.06
CA ILE A 167 -6.87 23.25 12.30
C ILE A 167 -7.75 24.37 12.90
N ARG A 168 -8.92 24.64 12.33
CA ARG A 168 -9.85 25.66 12.83
C ARG A 168 -10.34 25.36 14.25
N ALA A 169 -10.46 24.07 14.58
CA ALA A 169 -10.85 23.62 15.91
C ALA A 169 -9.64 23.49 16.88
N SER A 170 -8.43 23.88 16.48
CA SER A 170 -7.19 23.68 17.23
C SER A 170 -6.95 22.20 17.63
N LYS A 171 -7.31 21.28 16.76
CA LYS A 171 -7.13 19.83 16.91
C LYS A 171 -6.12 19.31 15.89
N GLN A 172 -5.58 18.13 16.15
CA GLN A 172 -4.78 17.41 15.15
C GLN A 172 -5.70 16.83 14.08
N PRO A 173 -5.30 16.87 12.79
CA PRO A 173 -5.97 16.13 11.74
C PRO A 173 -5.96 14.62 12.01
N ALA A 174 -6.96 13.92 11.52
CA ALA A 174 -7.05 12.46 11.64
C ALA A 174 -5.86 11.77 10.97
N VAL A 175 -5.46 12.26 9.79
CA VAL A 175 -4.24 11.81 9.09
C VAL A 175 -3.16 12.87 9.28
N ASN A 176 -2.45 12.81 10.39
CA ASN A 176 -1.31 13.68 10.69
C ASN A 176 0.01 13.04 10.20
N GLY A 177 1.14 13.75 10.37
CA GLY A 177 2.44 13.27 9.93
C GLY A 177 2.89 11.96 10.59
N ALA A 178 2.47 11.68 11.83
CA ALA A 178 2.76 10.41 12.50
C ALA A 178 1.98 9.24 11.87
N GLU A 179 0.73 9.47 11.48
CA GLU A 179 -0.07 8.48 10.76
C GLU A 179 0.52 8.20 9.36
N GLY A 180 0.79 9.23 8.57
CA GLY A 180 1.37 9.08 7.24
C GLY A 180 2.75 8.41 7.24
N ARG A 181 3.54 8.59 8.30
CA ARG A 181 4.85 7.95 8.47
C ARG A 181 4.77 6.42 8.53
N LYS A 182 3.71 5.85 9.09
CA LYS A 182 3.59 4.40 9.33
C LYS A 182 3.73 3.57 8.06
N ALA A 183 3.07 3.98 6.98
CA ALA A 183 3.15 3.28 5.69
C ALA A 183 4.56 3.37 5.09
N VAL A 184 5.17 4.55 5.12
CA VAL A 184 6.55 4.77 4.66
C VAL A 184 7.52 3.91 5.47
N GLU A 185 7.40 3.89 6.80
CA GLU A 185 8.28 3.12 7.68
C GLU A 185 8.19 1.62 7.44
N LEU A 186 6.98 1.06 7.24
CA LEU A 186 6.82 -0.35 6.90
C LEU A 186 7.48 -0.70 5.55
N ILE A 187 7.33 0.16 4.53
CA ILE A 187 7.94 -0.06 3.22
C ILE A 187 9.47 0.01 3.32
N LEU A 188 10.01 0.99 4.05
CA LEU A 188 11.46 1.10 4.27
C LEU A 188 12.02 -0.11 5.03
N ALA A 189 11.30 -0.62 6.02
CA ALA A 189 11.67 -1.84 6.74
C ALA A 189 11.67 -3.08 5.82
N LEU A 190 10.70 -3.19 4.90
CA LEU A 190 10.68 -4.25 3.91
C LEU A 190 11.88 -4.14 2.95
N TYR A 191 12.22 -2.95 2.48
CA TYR A 191 13.42 -2.76 1.64
C TYR A 191 14.70 -3.11 2.39
N GLN A 192 14.81 -2.74 3.67
CA GLN A 192 15.94 -3.13 4.52
C GLN A 192 16.03 -4.65 4.63
N SER A 193 14.91 -5.33 4.87
CA SER A 193 14.84 -6.80 4.89
C SER A 193 15.30 -7.39 3.56
N ALA A 194 14.77 -6.90 2.44
CA ALA A 194 15.14 -7.40 1.12
C ALA A 194 16.65 -7.27 0.83
N GLN A 195 17.26 -6.16 1.23
CA GLN A 195 18.70 -5.94 1.08
C GLN A 195 19.56 -6.77 2.04
N ALA A 196 18.96 -7.26 3.12
CA ALA A 196 19.56 -8.19 4.06
C ALA A 196 19.27 -9.68 3.73
N GLY A 197 18.83 -9.97 2.51
CA GLY A 197 18.53 -11.35 2.09
C GLY A 197 17.23 -11.92 2.66
N GLY A 198 16.30 -11.06 3.07
CA GLY A 198 15.01 -11.45 3.63
C GLY A 198 15.00 -11.58 5.15
N GLU A 199 16.06 -11.18 5.83
CA GLU A 199 16.10 -11.18 7.30
C GLU A 199 14.97 -10.31 7.87
N PRO A 200 14.25 -10.78 8.92
CA PRO A 200 13.19 -10.01 9.53
C PRO A 200 13.71 -8.69 10.14
N VAL A 201 12.97 -7.62 9.92
CA VAL A 201 13.21 -6.28 10.47
C VAL A 201 12.12 -5.95 11.47
N GLU A 202 12.52 -5.59 12.69
CA GLU A 202 11.62 -5.16 13.77
C GLU A 202 11.14 -3.72 13.52
N LEU A 203 9.92 -3.44 13.95
CA LEU A 203 9.27 -2.14 13.88
C LEU A 203 8.87 -1.66 15.30
N PRO A 204 8.92 -0.35 15.58
CA PRO A 204 9.34 0.73 14.67
C PRO A 204 10.85 0.69 14.38
N LEU A 205 11.25 1.27 13.26
CA LEU A 205 12.67 1.35 12.89
C LEU A 205 13.44 2.23 13.88
N ALA A 206 14.58 1.73 14.37
CA ALA A 206 15.46 2.50 15.25
C ALA A 206 16.12 3.70 14.54
N ARG A 207 16.29 3.61 13.22
CA ARG A 207 16.82 4.66 12.32
C ARG A 207 16.37 4.39 10.89
N ASP A 208 16.38 5.43 10.07
CA ASP A 208 16.10 5.28 8.65
C ASP A 208 17.19 4.41 7.97
N PRO A 209 16.80 3.45 7.13
CA PRO A 209 17.77 2.57 6.46
C PRO A 209 18.52 3.32 5.35
N VAL A 210 19.78 2.93 5.14
CA VAL A 210 20.55 3.32 3.95
C VAL A 210 20.31 2.29 2.87
N LEU A 211 19.49 2.63 1.89
CA LEU A 211 19.13 1.72 0.81
C LEU A 211 20.11 1.82 -0.36
N LYS A 212 20.41 0.68 -0.98
CA LYS A 212 21.22 0.59 -2.20
C LYS A 212 20.31 0.53 -3.41
N ALA A 213 20.71 1.21 -4.48
CA ALA A 213 20.02 1.10 -5.76
C ALA A 213 20.07 -0.33 -6.30
N LEU A 214 18.96 -0.79 -6.88
CA LEU A 214 18.84 -2.09 -7.54
C LEU A 214 19.30 -2.01 -9.00
N GLY A 215 19.23 -0.84 -9.59
CA GLY A 215 19.69 -0.53 -10.93
C GLY A 215 20.31 0.87 -10.99
N VAL A 216 20.54 1.36 -12.21
CA VAL A 216 21.11 2.70 -12.45
C VAL A 216 20.14 3.49 -13.31
N LYS A 217 19.73 4.67 -12.84
CA LYS A 217 18.91 5.61 -13.62
C LYS A 217 19.73 6.10 -14.80
N ARG A 218 19.19 5.93 -16.02
CA ARG A 218 19.77 6.41 -17.27
C ARG A 218 19.23 7.78 -17.66
#